data_45600091ba0d2bf0f54ebb6cc7194ab0
#
_entry.id   45600091ba0d2bf0f54ebb6cc7194ab0
#
_cell.length_a   1.000
_cell.length_b   1.000
_cell.length_c   1.000
_cell.angle_alpha   90.00
_cell.angle_beta   90.00
_cell.angle_gamma   90.00
#
_symmetry.space_group_name_H-M   'P 1'
#
loop_
_entity.id
_entity.type
_entity.pdbx_description
1 polymer ?
#
loop_
_entity_poly.entity_id
_entity_poly.type
_entity_poly.pdbx_seq_one_letter_code
_entity_poly.pdbx_strand_id
1 'polypeptide(L)'
;MMQVRLPTFLRFAATALLIAVVSGCASTGRLGPPNPDDPWEETNRSVYAFNDAIDRNVFIPVAEGYAFITPQPVRTCISNIFLNLGEVWSFINSNLQGRHEDAINTMGRFMLNTTMGLGGCLDLASMNGAPRIPNDFGTTLGVWGVDSGPYIVLPLLGSSTIRDGVGRGVDLYVNQVGWGQAVTNIDLRNSIYGLEVVERLEALMTVS
;
A
#
# COMPACT_ATOMS: atom_id res chain seq x y z
N MET A 1 20.91 22.20 -11.31
CA MET A 1 20.27 21.15 -10.49
C MET A 1 20.35 21.59 -9.04
N MET A 2 19.27 22.17 -8.52
CA MET A 2 19.21 22.63 -7.13
C MET A 2 18.66 21.46 -6.30
N GLN A 3 19.56 20.70 -5.65
CA GLN A 3 19.13 19.73 -4.66
C GLN A 3 18.56 20.51 -3.47
N VAL A 4 17.25 20.48 -3.30
CA VAL A 4 16.60 20.92 -2.07
C VAL A 4 17.00 19.91 -0.98
N ARG A 5 18.18 20.11 -0.39
CA ARG A 5 18.55 19.40 0.83
C ARG A 5 17.72 20.02 1.95
N LEU A 6 16.73 19.30 2.41
CA LEU A 6 16.08 19.65 3.67
C LEU A 6 17.17 19.98 4.70
N PRO A 7 17.11 21.15 5.33
CA PRO A 7 18.11 21.55 6.31
C PRO A 7 18.19 20.47 7.40
N THR A 8 19.40 20.20 7.86
CA THR A 8 19.71 19.13 8.83
C THR A 8 18.82 19.23 10.07
N PHE A 9 18.46 20.44 10.46
CA PHE A 9 17.51 20.73 11.55
C PHE A 9 16.12 20.11 11.31
N LEU A 10 15.57 20.20 10.10
CA LEU A 10 14.25 19.57 9.80
C LEU A 10 14.32 18.04 9.83
N ARG A 11 15.46 17.46 9.47
CA ARG A 11 15.66 16.00 9.56
C ARG A 11 15.72 15.55 11.02
N PHE A 12 16.45 16.28 11.88
CA PHE A 12 16.49 16.01 13.31
C PHE A 12 15.14 16.27 13.99
N ALA A 13 14.42 17.30 13.60
CA ALA A 13 13.08 17.60 14.12
C ALA A 13 12.07 16.51 13.73
N ALA A 14 12.10 16.03 12.49
CA ALA A 14 11.25 14.93 12.03
C ALA A 14 11.57 13.61 12.74
N THR A 15 12.86 13.30 12.93
CA THR A 15 13.29 12.09 13.66
C THR A 15 12.94 12.18 15.15
N ALA A 16 13.14 13.34 15.76
CA ALA A 16 12.78 13.59 17.17
C ALA A 16 11.26 13.54 17.37
N LEU A 17 10.47 14.05 16.43
CA LEU A 17 9.02 13.98 16.46
C LEU A 17 8.53 12.52 16.33
N LEU A 18 9.13 11.74 15.44
CA LEU A 18 8.85 10.30 15.31
C LEU A 18 9.19 9.52 16.60
N ILE A 19 10.33 9.82 17.22
CA ILE A 19 10.73 9.19 18.49
C ILE A 19 9.82 9.64 19.62
N ALA A 20 9.41 10.92 19.70
CA ALA A 20 8.51 11.44 20.70
C ALA A 20 7.09 10.85 20.59
N VAL A 21 6.59 10.63 19.38
CA VAL A 21 5.29 9.98 19.14
C VAL A 21 5.32 8.52 19.59
N VAL A 22 6.42 7.81 19.35
CA VAL A 22 6.58 6.41 19.79
C VAL A 22 6.73 6.29 21.30
N SER A 23 7.39 7.26 21.96
CA SER A 23 7.58 7.24 23.43
C SER A 23 6.40 7.81 24.23
N GLY A 24 5.55 8.63 23.64
CA GLY A 24 4.39 9.24 24.32
C GLY A 24 3.20 8.30 24.56
N CYS A 25 3.17 7.14 23.93
CA CYS A 25 2.07 6.17 24.03
C CYS A 25 2.29 5.05 25.06
N ALA A 26 3.39 5.08 25.81
CA ALA A 26 3.73 4.03 26.79
C ALA A 26 2.91 4.05 28.10
N SER A 27 1.84 4.85 28.20
CA SER A 27 1.08 5.01 29.44
C SER A 27 -0.43 4.73 29.34
N THR A 28 -0.90 4.02 28.32
CA THR A 28 -2.26 3.49 28.32
C THR A 28 -2.30 2.24 29.21
N GLY A 29 -2.84 2.38 30.41
CA GLY A 29 -2.94 1.30 31.39
C GLY A 29 -3.53 0.04 30.75
N ARG A 30 -2.95 -1.12 31.08
CA ARG A 30 -3.42 -2.45 30.62
C ARG A 30 -4.92 -2.58 30.88
N LEU A 31 -5.69 -2.73 29.84
CA LEU A 31 -7.13 -2.97 29.88
C LEU A 31 -7.44 -4.48 29.94
N GLY A 32 -6.72 -5.23 30.80
CA GLY A 32 -6.98 -6.66 30.98
C GLY A 32 -5.72 -7.52 31.05
N PRO A 33 -5.88 -8.85 31.24
CA PRO A 33 -4.75 -9.79 31.18
C PRO A 33 -4.13 -9.81 29.78
N PRO A 34 -2.79 -10.04 29.64
CA PRO A 34 -2.14 -10.10 28.35
C PRO A 34 -2.78 -11.17 27.47
N ASN A 35 -3.06 -10.84 26.23
CA ASN A 35 -3.50 -11.84 25.26
C ASN A 35 -2.31 -12.70 24.82
N PRO A 36 -2.33 -14.01 25.06
CA PRO A 36 -1.23 -14.90 24.66
C PRO A 36 -1.02 -14.95 23.15
N ASP A 37 -2.06 -14.63 22.35
CA ASP A 37 -2.01 -14.62 20.89
C ASP A 37 -1.48 -13.31 20.31
N ASP A 38 -1.35 -12.26 21.14
CA ASP A 38 -0.81 -10.94 20.73
C ASP A 38 0.25 -10.47 21.74
N PRO A 39 1.51 -10.92 21.57
CA PRO A 39 2.58 -10.56 22.48
C PRO A 39 2.91 -9.04 22.48
N TRP A 40 2.45 -8.29 21.48
CA TRP A 40 2.68 -6.85 21.33
C TRP A 40 1.40 -6.02 21.42
N GLU A 41 0.39 -6.53 22.09
CA GLU A 41 -0.95 -5.91 22.18
C GLU A 41 -0.90 -4.41 22.53
N GLU A 42 -0.08 -4.01 23.50
CA GLU A 42 0.03 -2.62 23.94
C GLU A 42 0.58 -1.70 22.83
N THR A 43 1.61 -2.17 22.13
CA THR A 43 2.19 -1.47 20.98
C THR A 43 1.20 -1.42 19.83
N ASN A 44 0.56 -2.55 19.52
CA ASN A 44 -0.43 -2.65 18.45
C ASN A 44 -1.62 -1.70 18.68
N ARG A 45 -2.13 -1.62 19.90
CA ARG A 45 -3.20 -0.67 20.26
C ARG A 45 -2.76 0.78 20.10
N SER A 46 -1.53 1.11 20.51
CA SER A 46 -1.00 2.47 20.37
C SER A 46 -0.85 2.88 18.92
N VAL A 47 -0.30 1.98 18.08
CA VAL A 47 -0.15 2.24 16.64
C VAL A 47 -1.52 2.30 15.95
N TYR A 48 -2.47 1.45 16.36
CA TYR A 48 -3.83 1.50 15.85
C TYR A 48 -4.50 2.85 16.17
N ALA A 49 -4.40 3.32 17.40
CA ALA A 49 -4.96 4.63 17.79
C ALA A 49 -4.32 5.78 17.00
N PHE A 50 -3.01 5.70 16.74
CA PHE A 50 -2.33 6.66 15.86
C PHE A 50 -2.87 6.61 14.42
N ASN A 51 -3.01 5.41 13.86
CA ASN A 51 -3.56 5.24 12.51
C ASN A 51 -4.99 5.78 12.43
N ASP A 52 -5.86 5.43 13.37
CA ASP A 52 -7.25 5.92 13.45
C ASP A 52 -7.32 7.45 13.54
N ALA A 53 -6.42 8.07 14.30
CA ALA A 53 -6.34 9.53 14.39
C ALA A 53 -5.93 10.18 13.05
N ILE A 54 -4.98 9.59 12.33
CA ILE A 54 -4.57 10.07 11.00
C ILE A 54 -5.68 9.84 9.98
N ASP A 55 -6.32 8.67 10.01
CA ASP A 55 -7.44 8.35 9.11
C ASP A 55 -8.55 9.38 9.22
N ARG A 56 -9.04 9.63 10.43
CA ARG A 56 -10.15 10.57 10.67
C ARG A 56 -9.81 12.02 10.37
N ASN A 57 -8.60 12.46 10.69
CA ASN A 57 -8.26 13.88 10.61
C ASN A 57 -7.57 14.28 9.30
N VAL A 58 -7.02 13.32 8.56
CA VAL A 58 -6.24 13.60 7.33
C VAL A 58 -6.77 12.79 6.16
N PHE A 59 -6.79 11.47 6.25
CA PHE A 59 -7.04 10.63 5.08
C PHE A 59 -8.49 10.70 4.62
N ILE A 60 -9.46 10.56 5.53
CA ILE A 60 -10.89 10.67 5.19
C ILE A 60 -11.21 12.03 4.57
N PRO A 61 -10.87 13.19 5.18
CA PRO A 61 -11.15 14.49 4.55
C PRO A 61 -10.49 14.69 3.18
N VAL A 62 -9.26 14.18 2.99
CA VAL A 62 -8.57 14.26 1.69
C VAL A 62 -9.28 13.40 0.64
N ALA A 63 -9.66 12.17 1.00
CA ALA A 63 -10.36 11.27 0.08
C ALA A 63 -11.77 11.77 -0.25
N GLU A 64 -12.51 12.32 0.71
CA GLU A 64 -13.81 12.97 0.47
C GLU A 64 -13.67 14.19 -0.46
N GLY A 65 -12.65 15.03 -0.23
CA GLY A 65 -12.35 16.17 -1.09
C GLY A 65 -12.03 15.73 -2.52
N TYR A 66 -11.23 14.69 -2.69
CA TYR A 66 -10.94 14.11 -4.00
C TYR A 66 -12.21 13.55 -4.68
N ALA A 67 -13.02 12.78 -3.93
CA ALA A 67 -14.28 12.24 -4.44
C ALA A 67 -15.28 13.32 -4.84
N PHE A 68 -15.27 14.46 -4.13
CA PHE A 68 -16.15 15.59 -4.45
C PHE A 68 -15.76 16.29 -5.76
N ILE A 69 -14.46 16.48 -6.03
CA ILE A 69 -13.99 17.21 -7.22
C ILE A 69 -13.80 16.30 -8.44
N THR A 70 -13.65 14.99 -8.26
CA THR A 70 -13.33 14.06 -9.36
C THR A 70 -14.52 13.16 -9.67
N PRO A 71 -15.11 13.24 -10.87
CA PRO A 71 -16.22 12.39 -11.27
C PRO A 71 -15.90 10.90 -11.19
N GLN A 72 -16.89 10.08 -10.81
CA GLN A 72 -16.76 8.63 -10.66
C GLN A 72 -16.04 7.94 -11.84
N PRO A 73 -16.37 8.20 -13.13
CA PRO A 73 -15.69 7.49 -14.22
C PRO A 73 -14.19 7.81 -14.30
N VAL A 74 -13.78 9.03 -13.91
CA VAL A 74 -12.37 9.44 -13.88
C VAL A 74 -11.64 8.70 -12.76
N ARG A 75 -12.23 8.64 -11.56
CA ARG A 75 -11.68 7.89 -10.43
C ARG A 75 -11.52 6.41 -10.78
N THR A 76 -12.55 5.78 -11.34
CA THR A 76 -12.49 4.39 -11.80
C THR A 76 -11.38 4.17 -12.83
N CYS A 77 -11.21 5.10 -13.78
CA CYS A 77 -10.14 5.02 -14.76
C CYS A 77 -8.74 5.07 -14.09
N ILE A 78 -8.53 6.02 -13.19
CA ILE A 78 -7.25 6.18 -12.47
C ILE A 78 -6.96 4.94 -11.62
N SER A 79 -7.95 4.48 -10.86
CA SER A 79 -7.85 3.27 -10.04
C SER A 79 -7.48 2.05 -10.89
N ASN A 80 -8.16 1.84 -12.02
CA ASN A 80 -7.87 0.74 -12.93
C ASN A 80 -6.44 0.80 -13.49
N ILE A 81 -5.92 2.00 -13.79
CA ILE A 81 -4.52 2.17 -14.24
C ILE A 81 -3.54 1.69 -13.16
N PHE A 82 -3.71 2.11 -11.90
CA PHE A 82 -2.84 1.65 -10.81
C PHE A 82 -2.97 0.15 -10.56
N LEU A 83 -4.19 -0.38 -10.61
CA LEU A 83 -4.43 -1.82 -10.48
C LEU A 83 -3.76 -2.60 -11.63
N ASN A 84 -3.83 -2.09 -12.86
CA ASN A 84 -3.19 -2.71 -14.02
C ASN A 84 -1.66 -2.70 -13.91
N LEU A 85 -1.07 -1.63 -13.41
CA LEU A 85 0.37 -1.59 -13.14
C LEU A 85 0.78 -2.58 -12.04
N GLY A 86 -0.07 -2.79 -11.04
CA GLY A 86 0.12 -3.81 -10.01
C GLY A 86 0.11 -5.25 -10.53
N GLU A 87 -0.51 -5.50 -11.71
CA GLU A 87 -0.49 -6.86 -12.32
C GLU A 87 0.93 -7.33 -12.67
N VAL A 88 1.84 -6.40 -13.02
CA VAL A 88 3.25 -6.76 -13.30
C VAL A 88 3.92 -7.38 -12.07
N TRP A 89 3.67 -6.80 -10.89
CA TRP A 89 4.22 -7.33 -9.65
C TRP A 89 3.52 -8.63 -9.22
N SER A 90 2.21 -8.71 -9.40
CA SER A 90 1.45 -9.94 -9.17
C SER A 90 1.91 -11.08 -10.09
N PHE A 91 2.22 -10.79 -11.36
CA PHE A 91 2.81 -11.76 -12.29
C PHE A 91 4.14 -12.33 -11.79
N ILE A 92 5.03 -11.45 -11.31
CA ILE A 92 6.34 -11.87 -10.77
C ILE A 92 6.13 -12.78 -9.55
N ASN A 93 5.30 -12.35 -8.60
CA ASN A 93 5.03 -13.13 -7.39
C ASN A 93 4.34 -14.46 -7.69
N SER A 94 3.40 -14.50 -8.63
CA SER A 94 2.75 -15.76 -9.06
C SER A 94 3.78 -16.76 -9.61
N ASN A 95 4.76 -16.30 -10.41
CA ASN A 95 5.85 -17.16 -10.88
C ASN A 95 6.76 -17.63 -9.74
N LEU A 96 7.12 -16.75 -8.79
CA LEU A 96 7.93 -17.12 -7.63
C LEU A 96 7.23 -18.15 -6.72
N GLN A 97 5.90 -18.18 -6.75
CA GLN A 97 5.06 -19.15 -6.04
C GLN A 97 4.87 -20.46 -6.81
N GLY A 98 5.34 -20.56 -8.07
CA GLY A 98 5.08 -21.71 -8.94
C GLY A 98 3.67 -21.78 -9.51
N ARG A 99 2.86 -20.71 -9.38
CA ARG A 99 1.49 -20.59 -9.84
C ARG A 99 1.44 -20.04 -11.26
N HIS A 100 1.93 -20.83 -12.21
CA HIS A 100 2.12 -20.36 -13.59
C HIS A 100 0.82 -20.04 -14.32
N GLU A 101 -0.28 -20.71 -14.02
CA GLU A 101 -1.60 -20.39 -14.59
C GLU A 101 -2.06 -19.00 -14.16
N ASP A 102 -1.91 -18.66 -12.90
CA ASP A 102 -2.22 -17.33 -12.37
C ASP A 102 -1.30 -16.27 -12.98
N ALA A 103 -0.02 -16.60 -13.15
CA ALA A 103 0.92 -15.71 -13.80
C ALA A 103 0.51 -15.41 -15.25
N ILE A 104 0.15 -16.42 -16.02
CA ILE A 104 -0.31 -16.25 -17.40
C ILE A 104 -1.60 -15.42 -17.46
N ASN A 105 -2.56 -15.69 -16.57
CA ASN A 105 -3.78 -14.89 -16.46
C ASN A 105 -3.45 -13.43 -16.16
N THR A 106 -2.62 -13.17 -15.15
CA THR A 106 -2.21 -11.83 -14.71
C THR A 106 -1.50 -11.05 -15.83
N MET A 107 -0.57 -11.70 -16.54
CA MET A 107 0.12 -11.08 -17.69
C MET A 107 -0.85 -10.81 -18.85
N GLY A 108 -1.77 -11.75 -19.14
CA GLY A 108 -2.82 -11.57 -20.14
C GLY A 108 -3.73 -10.39 -19.83
N ARG A 109 -4.11 -10.21 -18.57
CA ARG A 109 -4.86 -9.05 -18.08
C ARG A 109 -4.10 -7.76 -18.32
N PHE A 110 -2.83 -7.71 -17.88
CA PHE A 110 -1.98 -6.54 -18.06
C PHE A 110 -1.89 -6.13 -19.53
N MET A 111 -1.62 -7.09 -20.42
CA MET A 111 -1.50 -6.84 -21.86
C MET A 111 -2.81 -6.36 -22.47
N LEU A 112 -3.94 -7.01 -22.17
CA LEU A 112 -5.25 -6.67 -22.71
C LEU A 112 -5.68 -5.27 -22.24
N ASN A 113 -5.59 -5.00 -20.95
CA ASN A 113 -5.99 -3.73 -20.38
C ASN A 113 -5.07 -2.58 -20.83
N THR A 114 -3.76 -2.85 -20.97
CA THR A 114 -2.80 -1.82 -21.43
C THR A 114 -3.02 -1.48 -22.91
N THR A 115 -3.20 -2.47 -23.77
CA THR A 115 -3.28 -2.26 -25.22
C THR A 115 -4.67 -1.84 -25.69
N MET A 116 -5.71 -2.54 -25.24
CA MET A 116 -7.10 -2.30 -25.67
C MET A 116 -7.90 -1.49 -24.65
N GLY A 117 -7.49 -1.50 -23.37
CA GLY A 117 -8.14 -0.78 -22.28
C GLY A 117 -7.61 0.64 -22.05
N LEU A 118 -7.03 1.29 -23.05
CA LEU A 118 -6.52 2.67 -22.96
C LEU A 118 -5.49 2.86 -21.83
N GLY A 119 -4.44 2.01 -21.82
CA GLY A 119 -3.39 2.06 -20.81
C GLY A 119 -3.82 1.52 -19.44
N GLY A 120 -4.88 0.74 -19.39
CA GLY A 120 -5.43 0.18 -18.15
C GLY A 120 -6.61 0.95 -17.58
N CYS A 121 -7.05 2.05 -18.22
CA CYS A 121 -8.22 2.81 -17.79
C CYS A 121 -9.52 1.96 -17.78
N LEU A 122 -9.66 1.05 -18.74
CA LEU A 122 -10.77 0.11 -18.83
C LEU A 122 -10.26 -1.29 -18.45
N ASP A 123 -10.91 -1.92 -17.47
CA ASP A 123 -10.61 -3.32 -17.10
C ASP A 123 -11.38 -4.29 -18.00
N LEU A 124 -10.93 -4.37 -19.26
CA LEU A 124 -11.53 -5.27 -20.25
C LEU A 124 -11.34 -6.75 -19.89
N ALA A 125 -10.29 -7.09 -19.16
CA ALA A 125 -10.04 -8.45 -18.73
C ALA A 125 -11.13 -8.94 -17.77
N SER A 126 -11.50 -8.16 -16.76
CA SER A 126 -12.62 -8.50 -15.86
C SER A 126 -13.94 -8.54 -16.60
N MET A 127 -14.18 -7.64 -17.54
CA MET A 127 -15.39 -7.65 -18.37
C MET A 127 -15.50 -8.92 -19.24
N ASN A 128 -14.38 -9.55 -19.58
CA ASN A 128 -14.32 -10.82 -20.32
C ASN A 128 -14.18 -12.06 -19.42
N GLY A 129 -14.42 -11.92 -18.11
CA GLY A 129 -14.46 -13.04 -17.17
C GLY A 129 -13.09 -13.52 -16.67
N ALA A 130 -12.01 -12.77 -16.91
CA ALA A 130 -10.70 -13.05 -16.34
C ALA A 130 -10.57 -12.34 -14.98
N PRO A 131 -10.66 -13.06 -13.83
CA PRO A 131 -10.63 -12.43 -12.52
C PRO A 131 -9.24 -11.89 -12.21
N ARG A 132 -9.19 -10.84 -11.39
CA ARG A 132 -7.94 -10.33 -10.84
C ARG A 132 -7.44 -11.24 -9.73
N ILE A 133 -6.15 -11.59 -9.78
CA ILE A 133 -5.47 -12.45 -8.80
C ILE A 133 -4.29 -11.66 -8.22
N PRO A 134 -4.53 -10.80 -7.21
CA PRO A 134 -3.46 -10.03 -6.61
C PRO A 134 -2.52 -10.94 -5.82
N ASN A 135 -1.23 -10.80 -6.07
CA ASN A 135 -0.17 -11.50 -5.34
C ASN A 135 0.91 -10.51 -4.91
N ASP A 136 1.38 -10.68 -3.70
CA ASP A 136 2.43 -9.87 -3.07
C ASP A 136 3.61 -10.74 -2.59
N PHE A 137 4.67 -10.10 -2.13
CA PHE A 137 5.85 -10.83 -1.65
C PHE A 137 5.61 -11.48 -0.28
N GLY A 138 4.71 -10.95 0.55
CA GLY A 138 4.31 -11.58 1.82
C GLY A 138 3.65 -12.94 1.58
N THR A 139 2.74 -13.00 0.60
CA THR A 139 2.11 -14.27 0.17
C THR A 139 3.17 -15.23 -0.42
N THR A 140 4.14 -14.73 -1.16
CA THR A 140 5.24 -15.53 -1.72
C THR A 140 6.08 -16.16 -0.63
N LEU A 141 6.44 -15.40 0.41
CA LEU A 141 7.14 -15.94 1.59
C LEU A 141 6.32 -17.03 2.29
N GLY A 142 4.99 -16.86 2.37
CA GLY A 142 4.09 -17.88 2.92
C GLY A 142 4.11 -19.19 2.12
N VAL A 143 4.06 -19.11 0.79
CA VAL A 143 4.17 -20.28 -0.09
C VAL A 143 5.54 -20.97 0.05
N TRP A 144 6.60 -20.21 0.30
CA TRP A 144 7.94 -20.75 0.58
C TRP A 144 8.09 -21.36 1.98
N GLY A 145 7.04 -21.33 2.80
CA GLY A 145 7.02 -21.96 4.12
C GLY A 145 7.51 -21.07 5.25
N VAL A 146 7.61 -19.76 5.04
CA VAL A 146 7.91 -18.80 6.10
C VAL A 146 6.67 -18.60 6.97
N ASP A 147 6.78 -18.86 8.26
CA ASP A 147 5.70 -18.66 9.22
C ASP A 147 5.28 -17.18 9.28
N SER A 148 3.99 -16.93 9.51
CA SER A 148 3.46 -15.56 9.61
C SER A 148 4.11 -14.75 10.73
N GLY A 149 4.51 -15.41 11.80
CA GLY A 149 4.98 -14.79 13.03
C GLY A 149 3.85 -14.05 13.78
N PRO A 150 4.19 -13.34 14.84
CA PRO A 150 3.24 -12.56 15.63
C PRO A 150 2.50 -11.49 14.81
N TYR A 151 1.29 -11.16 15.29
CA TYR A 151 0.51 -10.04 14.78
C TYR A 151 1.18 -8.71 15.13
N ILE A 152 1.19 -7.79 14.18
CA ILE A 152 1.69 -6.41 14.34
C ILE A 152 0.77 -5.43 13.65
N VAL A 153 0.68 -4.22 14.19
CA VAL A 153 0.06 -3.09 13.51
C VAL A 153 1.16 -2.15 13.03
N LEU A 154 1.21 -1.93 11.72
CA LEU A 154 2.20 -1.07 11.10
C LEU A 154 1.68 0.37 11.04
N PRO A 155 2.53 1.39 11.36
CA PRO A 155 2.15 2.78 11.18
C PRO A 155 1.74 3.07 9.74
N LEU A 156 0.55 3.64 9.54
CA LEU A 156 -0.07 4.00 8.25
C LEU A 156 -0.40 2.82 7.31
N LEU A 157 0.10 1.62 7.59
CA LEU A 157 -0.11 0.44 6.75
C LEU A 157 -1.14 -0.54 7.34
N GLY A 158 -1.54 -0.32 8.60
CA GLY A 158 -2.56 -1.12 9.27
C GLY A 158 -2.10 -2.50 9.74
N SER A 159 -3.06 -3.39 9.94
CA SER A 159 -2.85 -4.73 10.48
C SER A 159 -2.00 -5.62 9.57
N SER A 160 -1.07 -6.37 10.15
CA SER A 160 -0.12 -7.23 9.46
C SER A 160 0.39 -8.34 10.37
N THR A 161 1.25 -9.19 9.83
CA THR A 161 2.13 -10.09 10.57
C THR A 161 3.58 -9.69 10.32
N ILE A 162 4.54 -10.26 11.05
CA ILE A 162 5.96 -9.97 10.77
C ILE A 162 6.32 -10.35 9.34
N ARG A 163 5.95 -11.54 8.88
CA ARG A 163 6.21 -12.00 7.50
C ARG A 163 5.62 -11.04 6.47
N ASP A 164 4.35 -10.71 6.63
CA ASP A 164 3.63 -9.88 5.66
C ASP A 164 4.11 -8.42 5.73
N GLY A 165 4.54 -7.95 6.90
CA GLY A 165 5.19 -6.65 7.07
C GLY A 165 6.54 -6.55 6.33
N VAL A 166 7.37 -7.59 6.42
CA VAL A 166 8.60 -7.70 5.63
C VAL A 166 8.27 -7.76 4.14
N GLY A 167 7.28 -8.56 3.75
CA GLY A 167 6.79 -8.64 2.38
C GLY A 167 6.37 -7.27 1.84
N ARG A 168 5.54 -6.52 2.59
CA ARG A 168 5.15 -5.15 2.24
C ARG A 168 6.33 -4.20 2.11
N GLY A 169 7.35 -4.35 2.94
CA GLY A 169 8.59 -3.58 2.83
C GLY A 169 9.29 -3.81 1.48
N VAL A 170 9.36 -5.06 1.03
CA VAL A 170 9.90 -5.42 -0.30
C VAL A 170 9.01 -4.87 -1.40
N ASP A 171 7.68 -5.02 -1.31
CA ASP A 171 6.73 -4.52 -2.30
C ASP A 171 6.84 -3.00 -2.47
N LEU A 172 6.93 -2.26 -1.37
CA LEU A 172 7.14 -0.81 -1.37
C LEU A 172 8.49 -0.43 -2.01
N TYR A 173 9.56 -1.15 -1.67
CA TYR A 173 10.89 -0.90 -2.24
C TYR A 173 10.90 -1.14 -3.75
N VAL A 174 10.34 -2.24 -4.22
CA VAL A 174 10.29 -2.58 -5.65
C VAL A 174 9.44 -1.57 -6.42
N ASN A 175 8.29 -1.18 -5.89
CA ASN A 175 7.47 -0.13 -6.47
C ASN A 175 8.23 1.20 -6.57
N GLN A 176 8.90 1.61 -5.50
CA GLN A 176 9.66 2.86 -5.49
C GLN A 176 10.83 2.85 -6.46
N VAL A 177 11.58 1.75 -6.55
CA VAL A 177 12.69 1.60 -7.50
C VAL A 177 12.16 1.55 -8.92
N GLY A 178 11.08 0.80 -9.19
CA GLY A 178 10.45 0.70 -10.50
C GLY A 178 10.00 2.07 -11.04
N TRP A 179 9.22 2.81 -10.26
CA TRP A 179 8.79 4.16 -10.62
C TRP A 179 9.96 5.18 -10.65
N GLY A 180 10.91 5.05 -9.73
CA GLY A 180 12.09 5.92 -9.66
C GLY A 180 12.96 5.84 -10.92
N GLN A 181 13.01 4.68 -11.58
CA GLN A 181 13.71 4.49 -12.84
C GLN A 181 12.86 4.84 -14.06
N ALA A 182 11.57 4.55 -14.01
CA ALA A 182 10.65 4.81 -15.12
C ALA A 182 10.31 6.30 -15.28
N VAL A 183 10.21 7.04 -14.17
CA VAL A 183 9.84 8.48 -14.16
C VAL A 183 10.97 9.31 -13.59
N THR A 184 11.81 9.87 -14.46
CA THR A 184 12.98 10.68 -14.07
C THR A 184 12.60 12.08 -13.56
N ASN A 185 11.43 12.59 -13.95
CA ASN A 185 10.92 13.87 -13.46
C ASN A 185 10.38 13.70 -12.03
N ILE A 186 11.04 14.37 -11.07
CA ILE A 186 10.74 14.24 -9.63
C ILE A 186 9.34 14.73 -9.30
N ASP A 187 8.90 15.84 -9.88
CA ASP A 187 7.59 16.44 -9.60
C ASP A 187 6.47 15.54 -10.13
N LEU A 188 6.63 15.03 -11.35
CA LEU A 188 5.68 14.08 -11.94
C LEU A 188 5.60 12.78 -11.13
N ARG A 189 6.75 12.22 -10.74
CA ARG A 189 6.80 11.02 -9.92
C ARG A 189 6.10 11.20 -8.57
N ASN A 190 6.38 12.31 -7.88
CA ASN A 190 5.76 12.60 -6.59
C ASN A 190 4.25 12.83 -6.72
N SER A 191 3.81 13.44 -7.82
CA SER A 191 2.37 13.62 -8.12
C SER A 191 1.68 12.27 -8.37
N ILE A 192 2.33 11.33 -9.07
CA ILE A 192 1.82 9.97 -9.28
C ILE A 192 1.69 9.24 -7.95
N TYR A 193 2.70 9.28 -7.08
CA TYR A 193 2.62 8.67 -5.75
C TYR A 193 1.52 9.28 -4.89
N GLY A 194 1.39 10.61 -4.90
CA GLY A 194 0.32 11.29 -4.18
C GLY A 194 -1.07 10.85 -4.66
N LEU A 195 -1.26 10.75 -5.97
CA LEU A 195 -2.51 10.30 -6.57
C LEU A 195 -2.81 8.84 -6.24
N GLU A 196 -1.81 7.95 -6.30
CA GLU A 196 -1.97 6.54 -5.92
C GLU A 196 -2.41 6.40 -4.46
N VAL A 197 -1.83 7.17 -3.54
CA VAL A 197 -2.23 7.16 -2.12
C VAL A 197 -3.67 7.60 -1.97
N VAL A 198 -4.07 8.69 -2.61
CA VAL A 198 -5.45 9.22 -2.51
C VAL A 198 -6.48 8.23 -3.08
N GLU A 199 -6.16 7.58 -4.20
CA GLU A 199 -7.00 6.54 -4.80
C GLU A 199 -7.19 5.34 -3.86
N ARG A 200 -6.10 4.89 -3.23
CA ARG A 200 -6.18 3.78 -2.26
C ARG A 200 -7.02 4.14 -1.04
N LEU A 201 -6.93 5.38 -0.57
CA LEU A 201 -7.74 5.86 0.55
C LEU A 201 -9.22 5.92 0.19
N GLU A 202 -9.57 6.40 -0.99
CA GLU A 202 -10.95 6.46 -1.47
C GLU A 202 -11.54 5.04 -1.63
N ALA A 203 -10.75 4.11 -2.17
CA ALA A 203 -11.17 2.72 -2.32
C ALA A 203 -11.49 2.06 -0.96
N LEU A 204 -10.74 2.38 0.11
CA LEU A 204 -11.01 1.87 1.44
C LEU A 204 -12.32 2.41 2.03
N MET A 205 -12.68 3.66 1.75
CA MET A 205 -13.95 4.25 2.22
C MET A 205 -15.17 3.67 1.54
N THR A 206 -15.05 3.14 0.32
CA THR A 206 -16.18 2.54 -0.41
C THR A 206 -16.52 1.13 0.05
N VAL A 207 -15.64 0.49 0.84
CA VAL A 207 -15.80 -0.89 1.35
C VAL A 207 -16.29 -0.92 2.80
N SER A 208 -16.19 0.19 3.53
CA SER A 208 -16.68 0.34 4.91
C SER A 208 -18.12 0.82 4.95
#